data_1cf9c7bfbea3c9a0d3a3cdc99383c27c
#
_entry.id   1cf9c7bfbea3c9a0d3a3cdc99383c27c
#
_cell.length_a   1.000
_cell.length_b   1.000
_cell.length_c   1.000
_cell.angle_alpha   90.00
_cell.angle_beta   90.00
_cell.angle_gamma   90.00
#
_symmetry.space_group_name_H-M   'P 1'
#
loop_
_entity.id
_entity.type
_entity.pdbx_description
1 polymer ?
#
loop_
_entity_poly.entity_id
_entity_poly.type
_entity_poly.pdbx_seq_one_letter_code
_entity_poly.pdbx_strand_id
1 'polypeptide(L)'
;DIEEAAMREAKKVFPFEFINRFDDIITYHTLKQTHLYSILDILIAQIHHRSLMCSEPFLLEITPEAKTKLVEAGTDVQYGARPLKRIVEKEIVTPISHHICSDQIRKGDLITVDVEDGEFLFRKETGVTSWEELEGLGPFPEVQWAKEDLGVKDDGGEKKQIVEEI
;
A
#
# COMPACT_ATOMS: atom_id res chain seq x y z
N ASP A 1 -18.27 22.68 -3.33
CA ASP A 1 -17.05 21.92 -3.02
C ASP A 1 -17.21 21.27 -1.65
N ILE A 2 -16.72 20.02 -1.48
CA ILE A 2 -16.85 19.26 -0.20
C ILE A 2 -16.14 20.01 0.93
N GLU A 3 -15.02 20.62 0.65
CA GLU A 3 -14.20 21.39 1.59
C GLU A 3 -14.96 22.61 2.12
N GLU A 4 -15.59 23.38 1.23
CA GLU A 4 -16.42 24.52 1.62
C GLU A 4 -17.64 24.11 2.45
N ALA A 5 -18.25 22.97 2.10
CA ALA A 5 -19.38 22.43 2.86
C ALA A 5 -18.95 22.00 4.27
N ALA A 6 -17.83 21.27 4.38
CA ALA A 6 -17.26 20.84 5.65
C ALA A 6 -16.89 22.04 6.53
N MET A 7 -16.24 23.06 5.96
CA MET A 7 -15.89 24.30 6.65
C MET A 7 -17.13 25.07 7.14
N ARG A 8 -18.19 25.11 6.32
CA ARG A 8 -19.46 25.76 6.69
C ARG A 8 -20.13 25.06 7.86
N GLU A 9 -20.13 23.73 7.88
CA GLU A 9 -20.71 22.97 8.98
C GLU A 9 -19.83 23.09 10.24
N ALA A 10 -18.51 23.05 10.12
CA ALA A 10 -17.60 23.28 11.24
C ALA A 10 -17.82 24.65 11.91
N LYS A 11 -18.01 25.72 11.12
CA LYS A 11 -18.31 27.07 11.62
C LYS A 11 -19.65 27.19 12.34
N LYS A 12 -20.61 26.28 12.13
CA LYS A 12 -21.88 26.24 12.88
C LYS A 12 -21.71 25.60 14.26
N VAL A 13 -20.80 24.63 14.39
CA VAL A 13 -20.59 23.86 15.60
C VAL A 13 -19.56 24.50 16.52
N PHE A 14 -18.50 25.06 15.96
CA PHE A 14 -17.37 25.63 16.70
C PHE A 14 -17.38 27.17 16.65
N PRO A 15 -17.12 27.86 17.80
CA PRO A 15 -16.97 29.30 17.83
C PRO A 15 -15.80 29.77 16.94
N PHE A 16 -15.93 30.96 16.37
CA PHE A 16 -14.90 31.56 15.50
C PHE A 16 -13.53 31.65 16.19
N GLU A 17 -13.52 32.01 17.48
CA GLU A 17 -12.30 32.07 18.30
C GLU A 17 -11.59 30.71 18.43
N PHE A 18 -12.33 29.63 18.39
CA PHE A 18 -11.78 28.28 18.44
C PHE A 18 -11.17 27.86 17.10
N ILE A 19 -11.87 28.14 15.99
CA ILE A 19 -11.39 27.85 14.63
C ILE A 19 -10.10 28.61 14.31
N ASN A 20 -9.97 29.87 14.77
CA ASN A 20 -8.77 30.70 14.56
C ASN A 20 -7.53 30.23 15.33
N ARG A 21 -7.65 29.25 16.21
CA ARG A 21 -6.51 28.63 16.93
C ARG A 21 -5.92 27.43 16.25
N PHE A 22 -6.55 26.95 15.19
CA PHE A 22 -5.97 25.89 14.36
C PHE A 22 -5.00 26.49 13.35
N ASP A 23 -3.86 25.85 13.19
CA ASP A 23 -2.88 26.23 12.17
C ASP A 23 -3.39 25.82 10.78
N ASP A 24 -4.12 24.69 10.70
CA ASP A 24 -4.70 24.20 9.46
C ASP A 24 -5.95 23.34 9.70
N ILE A 25 -6.82 23.22 8.69
CA ILE A 25 -8.01 22.37 8.69
C ILE A 25 -7.98 21.49 7.45
N ILE A 26 -7.76 20.18 7.65
CA ILE A 26 -7.61 19.21 6.57
C ILE A 26 -8.92 18.47 6.36
N THR A 27 -9.43 18.48 5.15
CA THR A 27 -10.63 17.74 4.75
C THR A 27 -10.24 16.46 4.04
N TYR A 28 -10.70 15.32 4.56
CA TYR A 28 -10.47 14.01 3.95
C TYR A 28 -11.59 13.69 2.95
N HIS A 29 -11.20 13.23 1.79
CA HIS A 29 -12.12 12.73 0.76
C HIS A 29 -12.30 11.21 0.88
N THR A 30 -13.42 10.71 0.34
CA THR A 30 -13.64 9.26 0.18
C THR A 30 -12.62 8.66 -0.78
N LEU A 31 -12.13 7.46 -0.44
CA LEU A 31 -11.19 6.74 -1.28
C LEU A 31 -11.85 6.32 -2.60
N LYS A 32 -11.19 6.64 -3.72
CA LYS A 32 -11.53 6.13 -5.04
C LYS A 32 -10.86 4.78 -5.26
N GLN A 33 -11.33 4.02 -6.25
CA GLN A 33 -10.74 2.73 -6.60
C GLN A 33 -9.23 2.84 -6.97
N THR A 34 -8.84 3.90 -7.66
CA THR A 34 -7.43 4.20 -7.97
C THR A 34 -6.57 4.31 -6.72
N HIS A 35 -7.09 4.94 -5.65
CA HIS A 35 -6.38 5.05 -4.38
C HIS A 35 -6.19 3.69 -3.71
N LEU A 36 -7.15 2.76 -3.85
CA LEU A 36 -7.04 1.41 -3.30
C LEU A 36 -5.93 0.61 -3.97
N TYR A 37 -5.76 0.73 -5.29
CA TYR A 37 -4.62 0.14 -6.00
C TYR A 37 -3.29 0.74 -5.54
N SER A 38 -3.19 2.05 -5.37
CA SER A 38 -1.98 2.70 -4.85
C SER A 38 -1.64 2.23 -3.42
N ILE A 39 -2.65 2.07 -2.56
CA ILE A 39 -2.46 1.53 -1.20
C ILE A 39 -2.01 0.06 -1.27
N LEU A 40 -2.60 -0.74 -2.17
CA LEU A 40 -2.19 -2.13 -2.38
C LEU A 40 -0.74 -2.21 -2.83
N ASP A 41 -0.30 -1.37 -3.79
CA ASP A 41 1.08 -1.35 -4.25
C ASP A 41 2.07 -1.00 -3.13
N ILE A 42 1.72 -0.09 -2.23
CA ILE A 42 2.51 0.19 -1.02
C ILE A 42 2.60 -1.04 -0.12
N LEU A 43 1.49 -1.75 0.13
CA LEU A 43 1.49 -2.95 0.95
C LEU A 43 2.34 -4.07 0.33
N ILE A 44 2.23 -4.26 -1.00
CA ILE A 44 3.04 -5.23 -1.75
C ILE A 44 4.52 -4.87 -1.66
N ALA A 45 4.88 -3.59 -1.84
CA ALA A 45 6.25 -3.12 -1.71
C ALA A 45 6.83 -3.40 -0.32
N GLN A 46 6.04 -3.21 0.75
CA GLN A 46 6.46 -3.55 2.11
C GLN A 46 6.70 -5.06 2.30
N ILE A 47 5.87 -5.91 1.69
CA ILE A 47 6.04 -7.36 1.76
C ILE A 47 7.29 -7.77 0.99
N HIS A 48 7.49 -7.24 -0.21
CA HIS A 48 8.66 -7.50 -1.03
C HIS A 48 9.96 -7.06 -0.32
N HIS A 49 9.95 -5.88 0.32
CA HIS A 49 11.10 -5.47 1.13
C HIS A 49 11.39 -6.46 2.26
N ARG A 50 10.35 -6.95 2.95
CA ARG A 50 10.52 -7.97 4.00
C ARG A 50 11.02 -9.30 3.45
N SER A 51 10.60 -9.71 2.25
CA SER A 51 11.08 -10.94 1.62
C SER A 51 12.57 -10.89 1.29
N LEU A 52 13.08 -9.71 0.93
CA LEU A 52 14.51 -9.51 0.67
C LEU A 52 15.37 -9.45 1.96
N MET A 53 14.76 -9.08 3.10
CA MET A 53 15.44 -8.94 4.39
C MET A 53 15.32 -10.17 5.30
N CYS A 54 14.65 -11.23 4.87
CA CYS A 54 14.57 -12.46 5.65
C CYS A 54 15.85 -13.30 5.53
N SER A 55 15.97 -14.38 6.33
CA SER A 55 17.13 -15.27 6.32
C SER A 55 17.33 -15.98 4.97
N GLU A 56 16.25 -16.27 4.28
CA GLU A 56 16.21 -16.85 2.93
C GLU A 56 15.56 -15.84 1.96
N PRO A 57 16.31 -14.86 1.44
CA PRO A 57 15.77 -13.85 0.54
C PRO A 57 15.19 -14.44 -0.75
N PHE A 58 14.00 -14.01 -1.12
CA PHE A 58 13.30 -14.42 -2.33
C PHE A 58 12.57 -13.24 -2.98
N LEU A 59 12.28 -13.37 -4.27
CA LEU A 59 11.48 -12.40 -5.01
C LEU A 59 10.00 -12.74 -4.90
N LEU A 60 9.17 -11.69 -4.82
CA LEU A 60 7.72 -11.81 -4.83
C LEU A 60 7.14 -11.00 -5.99
N GLU A 61 6.36 -11.66 -6.82
CA GLU A 61 5.59 -11.04 -7.90
C GLU A 61 4.10 -11.32 -7.69
N ILE A 62 3.25 -10.33 -7.95
CA ILE A 62 1.79 -10.45 -7.83
C ILE A 62 1.19 -10.02 -9.16
N THR A 63 0.45 -10.95 -9.79
CA THR A 63 -0.18 -10.70 -11.09
C THR A 63 -1.26 -9.61 -11.01
N PRO A 64 -1.57 -8.91 -12.12
CA PRO A 64 -2.64 -7.92 -12.17
C PRO A 64 -4.00 -8.50 -11.75
N GLU A 65 -4.27 -9.76 -12.09
CA GLU A 65 -5.48 -10.49 -11.73
C GLU A 65 -5.56 -10.68 -10.21
N ALA A 66 -4.45 -11.07 -9.57
CA ALA A 66 -4.36 -11.22 -8.12
C ALA A 66 -4.52 -9.86 -7.40
N LYS A 67 -3.93 -8.78 -7.94
CA LYS A 67 -4.14 -7.42 -7.41
C LYS A 67 -5.61 -7.01 -7.47
N THR A 68 -6.27 -7.26 -8.58
CA THR A 68 -7.70 -6.93 -8.76
C THR A 68 -8.55 -7.67 -7.74
N LYS A 69 -8.32 -8.97 -7.57
CA LYS A 69 -9.03 -9.77 -6.57
C LYS A 69 -8.79 -9.29 -5.14
N LEU A 70 -7.56 -8.91 -4.79
CA LEU A 70 -7.24 -8.34 -3.47
C LEU A 70 -7.99 -7.03 -3.22
N VAL A 71 -8.05 -6.14 -4.20
CA VAL A 71 -8.79 -4.88 -4.09
C VAL A 71 -10.28 -5.13 -3.95
N GLU A 72 -10.88 -6.02 -4.76
CA GLU A 72 -12.31 -6.36 -4.67
C GLU A 72 -12.68 -6.95 -3.31
N ALA A 73 -11.88 -7.90 -2.82
CA ALA A 73 -12.09 -8.51 -1.51
C ALA A 73 -11.81 -7.55 -0.34
N GLY A 74 -10.89 -6.60 -0.53
CA GLY A 74 -10.43 -5.65 0.50
C GLY A 74 -11.18 -4.33 0.53
N THR A 75 -12.18 -4.13 -0.34
CA THR A 75 -12.95 -2.87 -0.40
C THR A 75 -14.23 -2.98 0.41
N ASP A 76 -14.38 -2.12 1.41
CA ASP A 76 -15.62 -1.95 2.16
C ASP A 76 -16.00 -0.47 2.15
N VAL A 77 -17.25 -0.19 1.79
CA VAL A 77 -17.78 1.18 1.69
C VAL A 77 -17.74 1.91 3.03
N GLN A 78 -17.87 1.17 4.16
CA GLN A 78 -17.89 1.75 5.51
C GLN A 78 -16.50 1.91 6.12
N TYR A 79 -15.58 0.96 5.82
CA TYR A 79 -14.27 0.87 6.49
C TYR A 79 -13.09 1.31 5.62
N GLY A 80 -13.36 1.71 4.37
CA GLY A 80 -12.34 2.20 3.43
C GLY A 80 -11.28 1.13 3.11
N ALA A 81 -9.99 1.47 3.21
CA ALA A 81 -8.88 0.57 2.90
C ALA A 81 -8.40 -0.30 4.08
N ARG A 82 -8.98 -0.17 5.29
CA ARG A 82 -8.57 -0.98 6.45
C ARG A 82 -8.71 -2.49 6.24
N PRO A 83 -9.79 -3.00 5.60
CA PRO A 83 -9.91 -4.42 5.29
C PRO A 83 -8.83 -4.92 4.33
N LEU A 84 -8.36 -4.08 3.40
CA LEU A 84 -7.36 -4.45 2.39
C LEU A 84 -6.06 -4.97 3.02
N LYS A 85 -5.55 -4.30 4.05
CA LYS A 85 -4.36 -4.77 4.77
C LYS A 85 -4.56 -6.15 5.36
N ARG A 86 -5.73 -6.40 5.98
CA ARG A 86 -6.04 -7.70 6.60
C ARG A 86 -6.14 -8.83 5.56
N ILE A 87 -6.72 -8.52 4.39
CA ILE A 87 -6.83 -9.49 3.29
C ILE A 87 -5.45 -9.80 2.73
N VAL A 88 -4.62 -8.79 2.48
CA VAL A 88 -3.23 -9.01 2.05
C VAL A 88 -2.45 -9.85 3.07
N GLU A 89 -2.59 -9.58 4.35
CA GLU A 89 -1.95 -10.40 5.40
C GLU A 89 -2.46 -11.84 5.38
N LYS A 90 -3.77 -12.04 5.29
CA LYS A 90 -4.38 -13.37 5.31
C LYS A 90 -4.09 -14.19 4.06
N GLU A 91 -4.27 -13.58 2.88
CA GLU A 91 -4.24 -14.31 1.61
C GLU A 91 -2.83 -14.38 0.99
N ILE A 92 -1.92 -13.49 1.37
CA ILE A 92 -0.56 -13.44 0.81
C ILE A 92 0.49 -13.77 1.88
N VAL A 93 0.55 -12.98 2.96
CA VAL A 93 1.64 -13.09 3.95
C VAL A 93 1.58 -14.41 4.71
N THR A 94 0.40 -14.83 5.14
CA THR A 94 0.22 -16.06 5.92
C THR A 94 0.61 -17.30 5.12
N PRO A 95 0.13 -17.56 3.88
CA PRO A 95 0.56 -18.69 3.09
C PRO A 95 2.06 -18.70 2.79
N ILE A 96 2.62 -17.53 2.42
CA ILE A 96 4.08 -17.42 2.17
C ILE A 96 4.86 -17.78 3.43
N SER A 97 4.43 -17.31 4.60
CA SER A 97 5.09 -17.65 5.88
C SER A 97 5.05 -19.15 6.17
N HIS A 98 3.96 -19.83 5.85
CA HIS A 98 3.89 -21.30 5.95
C HIS A 98 4.87 -22.00 5.02
N HIS A 99 5.01 -21.52 3.77
CA HIS A 99 5.96 -22.08 2.81
C HIS A 99 7.42 -21.85 3.22
N ILE A 100 7.72 -20.71 3.85
CA ILE A 100 9.05 -20.44 4.43
C ILE A 100 9.32 -21.41 5.60
N CYS A 101 8.38 -21.55 6.54
CA CYS A 101 8.55 -22.41 7.70
C CYS A 101 8.65 -23.90 7.35
N SER A 102 8.13 -24.33 6.20
CA SER A 102 8.23 -25.70 5.69
C SER A 102 9.39 -25.94 4.73
N ASP A 103 10.38 -25.03 4.68
CA ASP A 103 11.55 -25.09 3.79
C ASP A 103 11.20 -25.24 2.28
N GLN A 104 10.01 -24.81 1.89
CA GLN A 104 9.57 -24.86 0.50
C GLN A 104 10.05 -23.64 -0.30
N ILE A 105 10.31 -22.51 0.35
CA ILE A 105 10.89 -21.30 -0.25
C ILE A 105 12.35 -21.21 0.20
N ARG A 106 13.25 -21.02 -0.74
CA ARG A 106 14.69 -20.91 -0.53
C ARG A 106 15.23 -19.61 -1.13
N LYS A 107 16.44 -19.27 -0.72
CA LYS A 107 17.18 -18.11 -1.23
C LYS A 107 17.28 -18.14 -2.77
N GLY A 108 16.88 -17.02 -3.40
CA GLY A 108 16.92 -16.85 -4.86
C GLY A 108 15.70 -17.42 -5.60
N ASP A 109 14.69 -17.92 -4.90
CA ASP A 109 13.44 -18.34 -5.52
C ASP A 109 12.60 -17.11 -5.94
N LEU A 110 11.82 -17.24 -7.00
CA LEU A 110 10.77 -16.31 -7.39
C LEU A 110 9.41 -16.94 -7.05
N ILE A 111 8.64 -16.22 -6.26
CA ILE A 111 7.26 -16.61 -5.92
C ILE A 111 6.30 -15.68 -6.68
N THR A 112 5.54 -16.26 -7.59
CA THR A 112 4.48 -15.55 -8.32
C THR A 112 3.13 -15.90 -7.73
N VAL A 113 2.40 -14.88 -7.28
CA VAL A 113 1.01 -15.03 -6.80
C VAL A 113 0.07 -14.72 -7.94
N ASP A 114 -0.74 -15.70 -8.30
CA ASP A 114 -1.71 -15.66 -9.39
C ASP A 114 -3.12 -15.99 -8.88
N VAL A 115 -4.11 -15.96 -9.75
CA VAL A 115 -5.49 -16.39 -9.46
C VAL A 115 -5.92 -17.42 -10.49
N GLU A 116 -6.34 -18.58 -10.02
CA GLU A 116 -6.90 -19.65 -10.85
C GLU A 116 -8.17 -20.17 -10.18
N ASP A 117 -9.24 -20.34 -10.96
CA ASP A 117 -10.57 -20.77 -10.49
C ASP A 117 -11.11 -19.98 -9.27
N GLY A 118 -10.72 -18.71 -9.17
CA GLY A 118 -11.13 -17.83 -8.07
C GLY A 118 -10.37 -18.05 -6.76
N GLU A 119 -9.29 -18.83 -6.73
CA GLU A 119 -8.40 -19.01 -5.58
C GLU A 119 -7.02 -18.40 -5.86
N PHE A 120 -6.28 -18.02 -4.80
CA PHE A 120 -4.91 -17.57 -4.94
C PHE A 120 -3.98 -18.78 -5.13
N LEU A 121 -3.21 -18.77 -6.20
CA LEU A 121 -2.22 -19.78 -6.54
C LEU A 121 -0.81 -19.22 -6.38
N PHE A 122 0.03 -19.98 -5.68
CA PHE A 122 1.44 -19.64 -5.47
C PHE A 122 2.30 -20.52 -6.35
N ARG A 123 2.95 -19.92 -7.36
CA ARG A 123 3.89 -20.59 -8.24
C ARG A 123 5.30 -20.27 -7.80
N LYS A 124 6.16 -21.27 -7.77
CA LYS A 124 7.55 -21.11 -7.41
C LYS A 124 8.45 -21.45 -8.60
N GLU A 125 9.38 -20.53 -8.90
CA GLU A 125 10.49 -20.76 -9.80
C GLU A 125 11.79 -20.73 -9.00
N THR A 126 12.63 -21.76 -9.15
CA THR A 126 13.82 -21.96 -8.32
C THR A 126 15.06 -21.39 -9.01
N GLY A 127 15.88 -20.62 -8.26
CA GLY A 127 17.18 -20.15 -8.73
C GLY A 127 17.12 -19.15 -9.87
N VAL A 128 16.05 -18.36 -9.96
CA VAL A 128 15.79 -17.42 -11.05
C VAL A 128 16.73 -16.21 -10.97
N THR A 129 17.21 -15.88 -9.76
CA THR A 129 17.93 -14.64 -9.54
C THR A 129 19.27 -14.89 -8.82
N SER A 130 20.35 -14.33 -9.35
CA SER A 130 21.63 -14.30 -8.64
C SER A 130 21.55 -13.33 -7.45
N TRP A 131 22.36 -13.59 -6.42
CA TRP A 131 22.42 -12.69 -5.27
C TRP A 131 22.78 -11.25 -5.64
N GLU A 132 23.67 -11.09 -6.63
CA GLU A 132 24.08 -9.77 -7.15
C GLU A 132 22.93 -9.01 -7.78
N GLU A 133 21.99 -9.70 -8.42
CA GLU A 133 20.78 -9.10 -8.97
C GLU A 133 19.78 -8.70 -7.86
N LEU A 134 19.67 -9.48 -6.79
CA LEU A 134 18.86 -9.14 -5.61
C LEU A 134 19.40 -7.91 -4.86
N GLU A 135 20.71 -7.80 -4.69
CA GLU A 135 21.36 -6.62 -4.10
C GLU A 135 21.26 -5.37 -4.99
N GLY A 136 21.22 -5.56 -6.31
CA GLY A 136 21.07 -4.49 -7.30
C GLY A 136 19.66 -3.90 -7.42
N LEU A 137 18.65 -4.58 -6.84
CA LEU A 137 17.30 -4.02 -6.67
C LEU A 137 17.38 -3.00 -5.54
N GLY A 138 17.79 -1.79 -5.85
CA GLY A 138 17.91 -0.66 -4.93
C GLY A 138 16.61 -0.36 -4.17
N PRO A 139 16.61 0.66 -3.32
CA PRO A 139 15.43 1.04 -2.56
C PRO A 139 14.25 1.25 -3.54
N PHE A 140 13.08 0.75 -3.14
CA PHE A 140 11.85 0.81 -3.95
C PHE A 140 11.67 2.19 -4.58
N PRO A 141 11.13 2.26 -5.82
CA PRO A 141 10.73 3.53 -6.38
C PRO A 141 9.80 4.21 -5.37
N GLU A 142 10.15 5.43 -4.98
CA GLU A 142 9.27 6.28 -4.20
C GLU A 142 7.91 6.28 -4.90
N VAL A 143 6.87 5.88 -4.18
CA VAL A 143 5.51 5.95 -4.70
C VAL A 143 5.20 7.42 -4.90
N GLN A 144 5.43 7.90 -6.12
CA GLN A 144 5.05 9.27 -6.50
C GLN A 144 3.52 9.30 -6.57
N TRP A 145 2.92 9.86 -5.52
CA TRP A 145 1.53 10.27 -5.59
C TRP A 145 1.41 11.28 -6.71
N ALA A 146 0.59 10.99 -7.70
CA ALA A 146 0.27 11.99 -8.71
C ALA A 146 -0.35 13.19 -7.97
N LYS A 147 0.31 14.35 -8.00
CA LYS A 147 -0.13 15.59 -7.33
C LYS A 147 -1.57 15.97 -7.72
N GLU A 148 -2.00 15.55 -8.91
CA GLU A 148 -3.35 15.75 -9.43
C GLU A 148 -4.43 14.97 -8.67
N ASP A 149 -4.09 13.78 -8.10
CA ASP A 149 -5.04 12.96 -7.35
C ASP A 149 -5.28 13.47 -5.92
N LEU A 150 -4.34 14.27 -5.38
CA LEU A 150 -4.42 14.81 -4.02
C LEU A 150 -5.16 16.15 -3.94
N GLY A 151 -5.52 16.75 -5.07
CA GLY A 151 -6.20 18.06 -5.11
C GLY A 151 -5.35 19.20 -4.51
N VAL A 152 -4.05 19.02 -4.32
CA VAL A 152 -3.13 20.02 -3.79
C VAL A 152 -2.86 21.04 -4.88
N LYS A 153 -3.38 22.25 -4.74
CA LYS A 153 -2.96 23.41 -5.52
C LYS A 153 -1.54 23.77 -5.11
N ASP A 154 -0.66 23.93 -6.11
CA ASP A 154 0.75 24.29 -5.93
C ASP A 154 0.82 25.77 -5.51
N ASP A 155 0.70 26.04 -4.22
CA ASP A 155 0.92 27.35 -3.64
C ASP A 155 2.41 27.50 -3.31
N GLY A 156 3.27 27.61 -4.28
CA GLY A 156 4.68 28.07 -4.25
C GLY A 156 5.44 28.19 -2.92
N GLY A 157 5.08 27.45 -1.89
CA GLY A 157 5.65 27.49 -0.54
C GLY A 157 6.70 26.40 -0.33
N GLU A 158 7.80 26.77 0.27
CA GLU A 158 9.00 26.01 0.56
C GLU A 158 8.73 24.62 1.17
N LYS A 159 9.43 23.61 0.63
CA LYS A 159 9.43 22.23 1.13
C LYS A 159 9.87 22.19 2.60
N LYS A 160 8.93 22.01 3.52
CA LYS A 160 9.24 21.48 4.85
C LYS A 160 9.27 19.97 4.76
N GLN A 161 10.47 19.39 4.86
CA GLN A 161 10.66 17.96 5.13
C GLN A 161 10.03 17.66 6.49
N ILE A 162 8.94 16.93 6.49
CA ILE A 162 8.45 16.25 7.70
C ILE A 162 9.07 14.84 7.67
N VAL A 163 10.16 14.69 8.40
CA VAL A 163 10.66 13.39 8.84
C VAL A 163 9.93 13.14 10.15
N GLU A 164 8.99 12.25 10.19
CA GLU A 164 8.49 11.68 11.45
C GLU A 164 8.86 10.20 11.52
N GLU A 165 9.72 9.94 12.50
CA GLU A 165 9.97 8.64 13.10
C GLU A 165 8.66 8.13 13.74
N ILE A 166 8.22 6.95 13.34
CA ILE A 166 7.49 5.99 14.21
C ILE A 166 7.92 4.57 13.82
#